data_d53a96eeda7319c8001e60341af60e2e
#
_entry.id   d53a96eeda7319c8001e60341af60e2e
#
_cell.length_a   1.000
_cell.length_b   1.000
_cell.length_c   1.000
_cell.angle_alpha   90.00
_cell.angle_beta   90.00
_cell.angle_gamma   90.00
#
_symmetry.space_group_name_H-M   'P 1'
#
loop_
_entity.id
_entity.type
_entity.pdbx_description
1 polymer ?
#
loop_
_entity_poly.entity_id
_entity_poly.type
_entity_poly.pdbx_seq_one_letter_code
_entity_poly.pdbx_strand_id
1 'polypeptide(L)'
;MMRQLVLLLIYFVVAPDTAVSDETAVKTGSKKFTESVILGEIAADLARSTGASAEHRRELGGTQILWNALLKGEIDVYPEYTGTIRQEILAGETIGDEADLARRLATQGVKIGRPLGFNDTYAIGVPEAMAERLNLRRISDLAAHPELRFGFSNEFMDREDGWPGLRDRYGLSQANVR
;
A
#
# COMPACT_ATOMS: atom_id res chain seq x y z
N MET A 1 -15.27 4.33 -86.80
CA MET A 1 -14.27 4.47 -85.72
C MET A 1 -15.01 4.53 -84.40
N MET A 2 -15.13 3.40 -83.72
CA MET A 2 -15.79 3.29 -82.39
C MET A 2 -14.75 3.45 -81.27
N ARG A 3 -14.87 4.51 -80.44
CA ARG A 3 -14.09 4.70 -79.29
C ARG A 3 -14.69 3.92 -78.09
N GLN A 4 -14.03 2.85 -77.68
CA GLN A 4 -14.38 2.14 -76.46
C GLN A 4 -13.96 2.97 -75.24
N LEU A 5 -14.94 3.31 -74.37
CA LEU A 5 -14.74 3.93 -73.09
C LEU A 5 -14.49 2.84 -72.03
N VAL A 6 -13.27 2.73 -71.53
CA VAL A 6 -12.91 1.82 -70.41
C VAL A 6 -13.23 2.52 -69.15
N LEU A 7 -14.28 2.06 -68.47
CA LEU A 7 -14.59 2.54 -67.07
C LEU A 7 -13.70 1.79 -66.08
N LEU A 8 -12.75 2.49 -65.46
CA LEU A 8 -11.93 1.97 -64.39
C LEU A 8 -12.70 2.11 -63.07
N LEU A 9 -13.22 0.99 -62.52
CA LEU A 9 -13.85 0.95 -61.21
C LEU A 9 -12.77 0.84 -60.14
N ILE A 10 -12.52 1.95 -59.44
CA ILE A 10 -11.62 1.94 -58.28
C ILE A 10 -12.40 1.46 -57.06
N TYR A 11 -12.14 0.23 -56.62
CA TYR A 11 -12.64 -0.28 -55.35
C TYR A 11 -11.85 0.34 -54.20
N PHE A 12 -12.47 1.24 -53.44
CA PHE A 12 -11.95 1.71 -52.18
C PHE A 12 -12.25 0.64 -51.10
N VAL A 13 -11.27 -0.15 -50.72
CA VAL A 13 -11.36 -1.03 -49.57
C VAL A 13 -11.15 -0.16 -48.35
N VAL A 14 -12.26 0.25 -47.72
CA VAL A 14 -12.22 0.84 -46.35
C VAL A 14 -11.92 -0.31 -45.40
N ALA A 15 -10.66 -0.44 -44.99
CA ALA A 15 -10.31 -1.28 -43.86
C ALA A 15 -11.00 -0.71 -42.60
N PRO A 16 -11.67 -1.54 -41.78
CA PRO A 16 -12.18 -1.06 -40.52
C PRO A 16 -10.96 -0.64 -39.66
N ASP A 17 -10.90 0.64 -39.34
CA ASP A 17 -10.01 1.16 -38.35
C ASP A 17 -10.44 0.52 -37.01
N THR A 18 -9.83 -0.60 -36.64
CA THR A 18 -9.90 -1.11 -35.28
C THR A 18 -9.10 -0.12 -34.45
N ALA A 19 -9.77 0.94 -33.99
CA ALA A 19 -9.25 1.74 -32.90
C ALA A 19 -9.00 0.77 -31.72
N VAL A 20 -7.76 0.32 -31.59
CA VAL A 20 -7.26 -0.24 -30.34
C VAL A 20 -7.41 0.90 -29.36
N SER A 21 -8.44 0.83 -28.51
CA SER A 21 -8.52 1.73 -27.38
C SER A 21 -7.22 1.49 -26.60
N ASP A 22 -6.43 2.52 -26.43
CA ASP A 22 -5.25 2.52 -25.59
C ASP A 22 -5.79 2.41 -24.14
N GLU A 23 -6.18 1.18 -23.78
CA GLU A 23 -6.73 0.86 -22.49
C GLU A 23 -5.58 0.97 -21.49
N THR A 24 -5.49 2.13 -20.86
CA THR A 24 -4.46 2.43 -19.87
C THR A 24 -4.48 1.32 -18.82
N ALA A 25 -3.35 0.60 -18.70
CA ALA A 25 -3.22 -0.50 -17.77
C ALA A 25 -3.46 -0.03 -16.34
N VAL A 26 -4.22 -0.79 -15.56
CA VAL A 26 -4.39 -0.58 -14.12
C VAL A 26 -3.03 -0.77 -13.44
N LYS A 27 -2.55 0.26 -12.76
CA LYS A 27 -1.25 0.25 -12.08
C LYS A 27 -1.48 0.01 -10.59
N THR A 28 -1.11 -1.17 -10.12
CA THR A 28 -1.11 -1.48 -8.69
C THR A 28 0.25 -1.16 -8.09
N GLY A 29 0.29 -0.64 -6.86
CA GLY A 29 1.53 -0.38 -6.13
C GLY A 29 1.70 -1.31 -4.94
N SER A 30 2.94 -1.48 -4.45
CA SER A 30 3.21 -2.14 -3.17
C SER A 30 4.39 -1.52 -2.42
N LYS A 31 4.34 -1.59 -1.08
CA LYS A 31 5.44 -1.23 -0.19
C LYS A 31 6.56 -2.28 -0.23
N LYS A 32 7.72 -1.96 0.39
CA LYS A 32 8.93 -2.82 0.42
C LYS A 32 8.86 -3.94 1.45
N PHE A 33 7.73 -4.61 1.60
CA PHE A 33 7.62 -5.79 2.46
C PHE A 33 6.67 -6.84 1.83
N THR A 34 6.89 -8.07 2.20
CA THR A 34 6.34 -9.26 1.51
C THR A 34 4.81 -9.23 1.41
N GLU A 35 4.10 -8.92 2.49
CA GLU A 35 2.63 -8.90 2.47
C GLU A 35 2.09 -7.88 1.48
N SER A 36 2.63 -6.65 1.50
CA SER A 36 2.21 -5.61 0.56
C SER A 36 2.45 -5.99 -0.90
N VAL A 37 3.58 -6.67 -1.17
CA VAL A 37 3.88 -7.18 -2.53
C VAL A 37 2.88 -8.25 -2.95
N ILE A 38 2.54 -9.20 -2.07
CA ILE A 38 1.54 -10.24 -2.33
C ILE A 38 0.17 -9.61 -2.60
N LEU A 39 -0.27 -8.68 -1.75
CA LEU A 39 -1.57 -8.01 -1.91
C LEU A 39 -1.63 -7.15 -3.17
N GLY A 40 -0.52 -6.48 -3.52
CA GLY A 40 -0.42 -5.71 -4.76
C GLY A 40 -0.52 -6.60 -6.01
N GLU A 41 0.11 -7.78 -6.00
CA GLU A 41 -0.01 -8.75 -7.09
C GLU A 41 -1.43 -9.31 -7.19
N ILE A 42 -2.06 -9.66 -6.07
CA ILE A 42 -3.47 -10.10 -6.05
C ILE A 42 -4.38 -9.03 -6.67
N ALA A 43 -4.17 -7.76 -6.34
CA ALA A 43 -4.95 -6.66 -6.92
C ALA A 43 -4.74 -6.56 -8.44
N ALA A 44 -3.50 -6.72 -8.93
CA ALA A 44 -3.20 -6.76 -10.35
C ALA A 44 -3.86 -7.95 -11.06
N ASP A 45 -3.81 -9.14 -10.45
CA ASP A 45 -4.45 -10.35 -10.99
C ASP A 45 -5.97 -10.23 -11.03
N LEU A 46 -6.57 -9.63 -10.01
CA LEU A 46 -8.00 -9.32 -10.01
C LEU A 46 -8.37 -8.39 -11.16
N ALA A 47 -7.59 -7.34 -11.40
CA ALA A 47 -7.81 -6.45 -12.54
C ALA A 47 -7.70 -7.22 -13.86
N ARG A 48 -6.66 -8.04 -14.05
CA ARG A 48 -6.50 -8.89 -15.24
C ARG A 48 -7.66 -9.87 -15.43
N SER A 49 -8.21 -10.41 -14.35
CA SER A 49 -9.35 -11.35 -14.41
C SER A 49 -10.63 -10.72 -14.94
N THR A 50 -10.76 -9.40 -14.92
CA THR A 50 -11.89 -8.66 -15.53
C THR A 50 -11.68 -8.34 -16.99
N GLY A 51 -10.53 -8.72 -17.58
CA GLY A 51 -10.14 -8.41 -18.95
C GLY A 51 -9.32 -7.12 -19.08
N ALA A 52 -9.09 -6.39 -18.00
CA ALA A 52 -8.26 -5.20 -18.03
C ALA A 52 -6.76 -5.55 -18.12
N SER A 53 -5.99 -4.72 -18.80
CA SER A 53 -4.53 -4.73 -18.66
C SER A 53 -4.12 -4.26 -17.26
N ALA A 54 -3.14 -4.91 -16.62
CA ALA A 54 -2.67 -4.49 -15.30
C ALA A 54 -1.16 -4.68 -15.12
N GLU A 55 -0.52 -3.70 -14.45
CA GLU A 55 0.89 -3.67 -14.10
C GLU A 55 1.04 -3.59 -12.57
N HIS A 56 1.90 -4.40 -11.97
CA HIS A 56 2.25 -4.27 -10.57
C HIS A 56 3.61 -3.59 -10.40
N ARG A 57 3.61 -2.39 -9.86
CA ARG A 57 4.78 -1.62 -9.45
C ARG A 57 5.21 -2.02 -8.06
N ARG A 58 6.12 -2.98 -8.01
CA ARG A 58 6.56 -3.62 -6.76
C ARG A 58 7.53 -2.72 -6.00
N GLU A 59 7.47 -2.80 -4.66
CA GLU A 59 8.49 -2.27 -3.74
C GLU A 59 8.83 -0.79 -3.97
N LEU A 60 7.84 0.04 -4.29
CA LEU A 60 8.06 1.46 -4.58
C LEU A 60 8.67 2.23 -3.40
N GLY A 61 8.37 1.83 -2.17
CA GLY A 61 8.90 2.49 -0.98
C GLY A 61 8.04 2.28 0.26
N GLY A 62 8.09 3.26 1.18
CA GLY A 62 7.23 3.35 2.37
C GLY A 62 5.94 4.10 2.11
N THR A 63 5.17 4.36 3.18
CA THR A 63 3.83 4.97 3.15
C THR A 63 3.75 6.23 2.30
N GLN A 64 4.62 7.22 2.55
CA GLN A 64 4.54 8.52 1.88
C GLN A 64 4.82 8.43 0.38
N ILE A 65 5.67 7.50 -0.04
CA ILE A 65 5.98 7.30 -1.46
C ILE A 65 4.76 6.75 -2.19
N LEU A 66 4.12 5.71 -1.65
CA LEU A 66 2.91 5.12 -2.23
C LEU A 66 1.75 6.11 -2.25
N TRP A 67 1.56 6.84 -1.15
CA TRP A 67 0.52 7.86 -1.06
C TRP A 67 0.69 8.95 -2.12
N ASN A 68 1.89 9.49 -2.26
CA ASN A 68 2.18 10.49 -3.28
C ASN A 68 2.02 9.95 -4.70
N ALA A 69 2.43 8.71 -4.96
CA ALA A 69 2.26 8.06 -6.25
C ALA A 69 0.77 7.91 -6.61
N LEU A 70 -0.07 7.53 -5.64
CA LEU A 70 -1.53 7.47 -5.82
C LEU A 70 -2.12 8.84 -6.15
N LEU A 71 -1.80 9.87 -5.36
CA LEU A 71 -2.32 11.23 -5.59
C LEU A 71 -1.91 11.82 -6.94
N LYS A 72 -0.75 11.42 -7.47
CA LYS A 72 -0.26 11.85 -8.79
C LYS A 72 -0.77 10.99 -9.95
N GLY A 73 -1.52 9.91 -9.68
CA GLY A 73 -1.95 8.96 -10.72
C GLY A 73 -0.79 8.13 -11.30
N GLU A 74 0.34 8.05 -10.60
CA GLU A 74 1.44 7.17 -10.97
C GLU A 74 1.08 5.71 -10.70
N ILE A 75 0.24 5.45 -9.70
CA ILE A 75 -0.47 4.19 -9.43
C ILE A 75 -1.96 4.47 -9.25
N ASP A 76 -2.81 3.48 -9.49
CA ASP A 76 -4.27 3.59 -9.38
C ASP A 76 -4.78 3.01 -8.07
N VAL A 77 -4.07 2.03 -7.51
CA VAL A 77 -4.45 1.32 -6.29
C VAL A 77 -3.24 0.72 -5.59
N TYR A 78 -3.28 0.67 -4.27
CA TYR A 78 -2.33 -0.10 -3.47
C TYR A 78 -2.98 -0.55 -2.15
N PRO A 79 -2.51 -1.67 -1.53
CA PRO A 79 -2.96 -2.09 -0.21
C PRO A 79 -2.39 -1.20 0.87
N GLU A 80 -3.27 -0.72 1.77
CA GLU A 80 -2.88 0.12 2.90
C GLU A 80 -3.61 -0.32 4.17
N TYR A 81 -3.08 0.05 5.33
CA TYR A 81 -3.61 -0.30 6.63
C TYR A 81 -4.35 0.91 7.24
N THR A 82 -5.51 0.67 7.80
CA THR A 82 -6.33 1.75 8.42
C THR A 82 -5.58 2.48 9.53
N GLY A 83 -4.74 1.77 10.30
CA GLY A 83 -3.85 2.37 11.30
C GLY A 83 -2.84 3.32 10.65
N THR A 84 -2.19 2.92 9.58
CA THR A 84 -1.23 3.76 8.84
C THR A 84 -1.90 4.98 8.21
N ILE A 85 -3.10 4.80 7.64
CA ILE A 85 -3.84 5.95 7.10
C ILE A 85 -4.10 6.99 8.19
N ARG A 86 -4.52 6.56 9.38
CA ARG A 86 -4.83 7.46 10.51
C ARG A 86 -3.60 8.08 11.14
N GLN A 87 -2.53 7.32 11.31
CA GLN A 87 -1.37 7.73 12.11
C GLN A 87 -0.24 8.39 11.30
N GLU A 88 -0.19 8.14 9.98
CA GLU A 88 0.84 8.72 9.11
C GLU A 88 0.26 9.62 8.02
N ILE A 89 -0.74 9.14 7.26
CA ILE A 89 -1.26 9.88 6.11
C ILE A 89 -2.10 11.07 6.59
N LEU A 90 -2.94 10.85 7.59
CA LEU A 90 -3.82 11.84 8.21
C LEU A 90 -3.36 12.23 9.62
N ALA A 91 -2.05 12.18 9.85
CA ALA A 91 -1.45 12.50 11.15
C ALA A 91 -1.92 13.88 11.65
N GLY A 92 -2.30 13.95 12.94
CA GLY A 92 -2.80 15.18 13.55
C GLY A 92 -4.29 15.47 13.30
N GLU A 93 -4.98 14.69 12.45
CA GLU A 93 -6.41 14.82 12.26
C GLU A 93 -7.18 13.90 13.20
N THR A 94 -8.30 14.39 13.72
CA THR A 94 -9.23 13.54 14.51
C THR A 94 -10.18 12.86 13.55
N ILE A 95 -9.96 11.58 13.29
CA ILE A 95 -10.79 10.75 12.42
C ILE A 95 -11.62 9.80 13.30
N GLY A 96 -12.93 9.87 13.18
CA GLY A 96 -13.87 9.03 13.92
C GLY A 96 -13.91 7.57 13.43
N ASP A 97 -15.05 7.14 12.93
CA ASP A 97 -15.28 5.80 12.41
C ASP A 97 -14.74 5.60 10.98
N GLU A 98 -15.00 4.45 10.39
CA GLU A 98 -14.55 4.14 9.01
C GLU A 98 -15.30 5.00 7.97
N ALA A 99 -16.52 5.39 8.22
CA ALA A 99 -17.27 6.25 7.31
C ALA A 99 -16.66 7.66 7.28
N ASP A 100 -16.19 8.15 8.43
CA ASP A 100 -15.48 9.41 8.52
C ASP A 100 -14.12 9.35 7.80
N LEU A 101 -13.39 8.26 7.99
CA LEU A 101 -12.15 8.00 7.25
C LEU A 101 -12.39 8.04 5.74
N ALA A 102 -13.42 7.34 5.26
CA ALA A 102 -13.77 7.30 3.84
C ALA A 102 -14.13 8.69 3.30
N ARG A 103 -14.92 9.49 4.05
CA ARG A 103 -15.25 10.86 3.67
C ARG A 103 -14.01 11.73 3.59
N ARG A 104 -13.10 11.61 4.56
CA ARG A 104 -11.88 12.41 4.59
C ARG A 104 -10.96 12.09 3.41
N LEU A 105 -10.79 10.83 3.08
CA LEU A 105 -10.02 10.40 1.91
C LEU A 105 -10.66 10.88 0.59
N ALA A 106 -11.99 10.85 0.51
CA ALA A 106 -12.71 11.32 -0.67
C ALA A 106 -12.47 12.81 -0.98
N THR A 107 -12.20 13.64 0.04
CA THR A 107 -11.82 15.05 -0.19
C THR A 107 -10.48 15.22 -0.91
N GLN A 108 -9.66 14.17 -0.92
CA GLN A 108 -8.39 14.12 -1.65
C GLN A 108 -8.50 13.31 -2.97
N GLY A 109 -9.73 12.96 -3.38
CA GLY A 109 -9.96 12.19 -4.59
C GLY A 109 -9.69 10.69 -4.44
N VAL A 110 -9.48 10.20 -3.21
CA VAL A 110 -9.13 8.80 -2.93
C VAL A 110 -10.33 8.04 -2.40
N LYS A 111 -10.56 6.84 -2.93
CA LYS A 111 -11.54 5.87 -2.45
C LYS A 111 -10.87 4.80 -1.61
N ILE A 112 -11.42 4.47 -0.45
CA ILE A 112 -11.04 3.28 0.32
C ILE A 112 -12.01 2.13 -0.01
N GLY A 113 -11.46 0.94 -0.22
CA GLY A 113 -12.23 -0.29 -0.40
C GLY A 113 -12.75 -0.85 0.92
N ARG A 114 -13.44 -2.00 0.83
CA ARG A 114 -13.82 -2.73 2.04
C ARG A 114 -12.59 -3.31 2.73
N PRO A 115 -12.56 -3.38 4.09
CA PRO A 115 -11.50 -4.07 4.81
C PRO A 115 -11.33 -5.52 4.32
N LEU A 116 -10.10 -5.98 4.22
CA LEU A 116 -9.79 -7.34 3.77
C LEU A 116 -10.08 -8.41 4.84
N GLY A 117 -10.41 -7.98 6.06
CA GLY A 117 -10.90 -8.87 7.13
C GLY A 117 -9.81 -9.49 7.99
N PHE A 118 -8.59 -9.02 7.92
CA PHE A 118 -7.50 -9.44 8.80
C PHE A 118 -6.86 -8.24 9.53
N ASN A 119 -6.10 -8.52 10.56
CA ASN A 119 -5.37 -7.53 11.35
C ASN A 119 -3.87 -7.85 11.25
N ASP A 120 -3.10 -6.86 10.81
CA ASP A 120 -1.64 -6.90 10.78
C ASP A 120 -1.11 -5.83 11.74
N THR A 121 -1.06 -6.18 13.04
CA THR A 121 -0.52 -5.32 14.08
C THR A 121 0.94 -5.66 14.36
N TYR A 122 1.73 -4.68 14.79
CA TYR A 122 3.09 -4.93 15.25
C TYR A 122 3.11 -5.83 16.49
N ALA A 123 4.09 -6.71 16.54
CA ALA A 123 4.39 -7.55 17.70
C ALA A 123 5.88 -7.51 18.01
N ILE A 124 6.22 -7.51 19.29
CA ILE A 124 7.62 -7.61 19.73
C ILE A 124 7.94 -9.09 19.94
N GLY A 125 8.86 -9.63 19.12
CA GLY A 125 9.39 -10.97 19.29
C GLY A 125 10.57 -11.00 20.24
N VAL A 126 10.59 -11.98 21.15
CA VAL A 126 11.73 -12.30 22.01
C VAL A 126 11.99 -13.82 21.97
N PRO A 127 13.26 -14.28 22.03
CA PRO A 127 13.55 -15.70 22.18
C PRO A 127 12.88 -16.28 23.43
N GLU A 128 12.25 -17.46 23.32
CA GLU A 128 11.51 -18.09 24.42
C GLU A 128 12.36 -18.24 25.69
N ALA A 129 13.57 -18.75 25.56
CA ALA A 129 14.50 -18.88 26.69
C ALA A 129 14.82 -17.53 27.39
N MET A 130 14.81 -16.43 26.64
CA MET A 130 14.97 -15.11 27.22
C MET A 130 13.69 -14.67 27.94
N ALA A 131 12.53 -14.88 27.33
CA ALA A 131 11.25 -14.56 27.93
C ALA A 131 11.05 -15.30 29.27
N GLU A 132 11.38 -16.59 29.31
CA GLU A 132 11.34 -17.39 30.54
C GLU A 132 12.32 -16.89 31.61
N ARG A 133 13.59 -16.72 31.24
CA ARG A 133 14.65 -16.29 32.15
C ARG A 133 14.38 -14.93 32.80
N LEU A 134 13.81 -13.99 32.02
CA LEU A 134 13.52 -12.62 32.46
C LEU A 134 12.04 -12.44 32.84
N ASN A 135 11.24 -13.53 32.81
CA ASN A 135 9.82 -13.52 33.09
C ASN A 135 9.04 -12.46 32.28
N LEU A 136 9.36 -12.33 30.98
CA LEU A 136 8.69 -11.40 30.07
C LEU A 136 7.37 -12.01 29.59
N ARG A 137 6.26 -11.39 29.95
CA ARG A 137 4.91 -11.81 29.54
C ARG A 137 4.16 -10.70 28.80
N ARG A 138 4.54 -9.47 29.00
CA ARG A 138 3.91 -8.25 28.47
C ARG A 138 4.98 -7.26 28.07
N ILE A 139 4.62 -6.34 27.19
CA ILE A 139 5.51 -5.24 26.78
C ILE A 139 5.97 -4.41 27.98
N SER A 140 5.09 -4.17 28.97
CA SER A 140 5.42 -3.45 30.20
C SER A 140 6.56 -4.08 31.02
N ASP A 141 6.75 -5.40 30.91
CA ASP A 141 7.81 -6.09 31.67
C ASP A 141 9.20 -5.70 31.16
N LEU A 142 9.30 -5.25 29.90
CA LEU A 142 10.55 -4.77 29.31
C LEU A 142 11.11 -3.54 30.03
N ALA A 143 10.28 -2.74 30.69
CA ALA A 143 10.74 -1.56 31.47
C ALA A 143 11.69 -1.93 32.62
N ALA A 144 11.59 -3.16 33.17
CA ALA A 144 12.48 -3.65 34.19
C ALA A 144 13.87 -4.08 33.67
N HIS A 145 14.07 -4.08 32.35
CA HIS A 145 15.26 -4.61 31.68
C HIS A 145 15.89 -3.58 30.72
N PRO A 146 16.42 -2.46 31.24
CA PRO A 146 17.02 -1.40 30.43
C PRO A 146 18.26 -1.84 29.64
N GLU A 147 18.90 -2.95 30.04
CA GLU A 147 20.04 -3.56 29.37
C GLU A 147 19.71 -4.27 28.05
N LEU A 148 18.44 -4.56 27.77
CA LEU A 148 18.03 -5.24 26.55
C LEU A 148 18.30 -4.36 25.32
N ARG A 149 18.68 -5.03 24.24
CA ARG A 149 18.88 -4.39 22.93
C ARG A 149 17.68 -4.66 22.05
N PHE A 150 17.14 -3.61 21.45
CA PHE A 150 16.04 -3.70 20.50
C PHE A 150 16.52 -3.50 19.08
N GLY A 151 15.92 -4.22 18.16
CA GLY A 151 16.08 -4.05 16.71
C GLY A 151 14.71 -3.89 16.08
N PHE A 152 14.52 -2.78 15.37
CA PHE A 152 13.29 -2.45 14.66
C PHE A 152 13.58 -2.06 13.21
N SER A 153 12.55 -2.05 12.37
CA SER A 153 12.67 -1.46 11.04
C SER A 153 12.82 0.07 11.13
N ASN A 154 13.46 0.67 10.14
CA ASN A 154 13.58 2.13 10.07
C ASN A 154 12.20 2.80 10.10
N GLU A 155 11.21 2.23 9.38
CA GLU A 155 9.85 2.74 9.39
C GLU A 155 9.26 2.77 10.80
N PHE A 156 9.43 1.72 11.62
CA PHE A 156 8.96 1.67 12.99
C PHE A 156 9.69 2.66 13.91
N MET A 157 10.97 2.92 13.66
CA MET A 157 11.74 3.90 14.40
C MET A 157 11.30 5.34 14.16
N ASP A 158 10.83 5.64 12.94
CA ASP A 158 10.50 7.00 12.49
C ASP A 158 9.03 7.38 12.75
N ARG A 159 8.15 6.40 12.98
CA ARG A 159 6.71 6.61 13.20
C ARG A 159 6.44 7.09 14.62
N GLU A 160 5.55 8.06 14.81
CA GLU A 160 5.11 8.51 16.14
C GLU A 160 4.44 7.37 16.94
N ASP A 161 3.65 6.52 16.29
CA ASP A 161 3.01 5.34 16.88
C ASP A 161 3.93 4.08 16.86
N GLY A 162 5.15 4.21 16.42
CA GLY A 162 6.21 3.21 16.46
C GLY A 162 7.01 3.23 17.77
N TRP A 163 8.36 3.23 17.65
CA TRP A 163 9.24 3.23 18.83
C TRP A 163 9.01 4.42 19.75
N PRO A 164 8.90 5.68 19.30
CA PRO A 164 8.62 6.80 20.19
C PRO A 164 7.36 6.59 21.04
N GLY A 165 6.25 6.25 20.43
CA GLY A 165 4.99 6.01 21.12
C GLY A 165 5.04 4.79 22.05
N LEU A 166 5.70 3.71 21.63
CA LEU A 166 5.91 2.52 22.46
C LEU A 166 6.73 2.84 23.70
N ARG A 167 7.85 3.53 23.52
CA ARG A 167 8.74 3.96 24.60
C ARG A 167 7.99 4.79 25.64
N ASP A 168 7.28 5.80 25.17
CA ASP A 168 6.60 6.77 26.06
C ASP A 168 5.42 6.10 26.78
N ARG A 169 4.67 5.23 26.11
CA ARG A 169 3.52 4.54 26.70
C ARG A 169 3.92 3.54 27.79
N TYR A 170 5.04 2.86 27.64
CA TYR A 170 5.47 1.79 28.57
C TYR A 170 6.64 2.18 29.44
N GLY A 171 7.13 3.43 29.36
CA GLY A 171 8.27 3.91 30.14
C GLY A 171 9.55 3.15 29.83
N LEU A 172 9.79 2.80 28.58
CA LEU A 172 10.96 2.03 28.17
C LEU A 172 12.20 2.91 28.14
N SER A 173 13.29 2.46 28.76
CA SER A 173 14.53 3.21 28.93
C SER A 173 15.76 2.58 28.27
N GLN A 174 15.56 1.62 27.38
CA GLN A 174 16.63 0.96 26.64
C GLN A 174 17.41 1.94 25.78
N ALA A 175 18.74 1.98 26.00
CA ALA A 175 19.65 2.86 25.27
C ALA A 175 20.11 2.28 23.92
N ASN A 176 20.07 0.95 23.79
CA ASN A 176 20.49 0.24 22.58
C ASN A 176 19.27 -0.12 21.71
N VAL A 177 18.80 0.84 20.94
CA VAL A 177 17.70 0.66 19.98
C VAL A 177 18.19 1.03 18.58
N ARG A 178 17.91 0.20 17.58
CA ARG A 178 18.35 0.41 16.20
C ARG A 178 17.42 -0.33 15.22
#